data_31d4f0b767e97b43ce1da5fe2dc55b49
#
_entry.id   31d4f0b767e97b43ce1da5fe2dc55b49
#
_cell.length_a   1.000
_cell.length_b   1.000
_cell.length_c   1.000
_cell.angle_alpha   90.00
_cell.angle_beta   90.00
_cell.angle_gamma   90.00
#
_symmetry.space_group_name_H-M   'P 1'
#
loop_
_entity.id
_entity.type
_entity.pdbx_description
1 polymer ?
#
loop_
_entity_poly.entity_id
_entity_poly.type
_entity_poly.pdbx_seq_one_letter_code
_entity_poly.pdbx_strand_id
1 'polypeptide(L)'
;MNISSSHRIVRIQGKDSLEFLQGQLSNDLKSTKKEYLQKNAICNIKGRIIALLWVNKINDESFDLIVDSSIVEKTFETLKKYKVFYKSDMVLLKDEPKNYNILKTEDWKINCIKDGICEINSSTTEIFTPHDLGYQNLEIINFEKGCFTGQEVIARMHYRAKLKSSLYIISSVSIESINEGDNIYDENQKVVGKVASKIGEIGLIYLKNSDKSEDLYDENGDKFDLTNLKLV
;
A
#
# COMPACT_ATOMS: atom_id res chain seq x y z
N MET A 1 -19.40 4.93 -0.56
CA MET A 1 -17.91 4.86 -0.54
C MET A 1 -17.46 4.23 -1.85
N ASN A 2 -16.40 4.78 -2.47
CA ASN A 2 -15.87 4.26 -3.74
C ASN A 2 -14.82 3.19 -3.47
N ILE A 3 -14.85 2.10 -4.25
CA ILE A 3 -13.82 1.06 -4.28
C ILE A 3 -13.55 0.65 -5.73
N SER A 4 -12.41 -0.02 -5.99
CA SER A 4 -12.08 -0.52 -7.33
C SER A 4 -12.80 -1.82 -7.66
N SER A 5 -13.11 -2.06 -8.92
CA SER A 5 -13.57 -3.36 -9.42
C SER A 5 -12.51 -4.49 -9.27
N SER A 6 -11.23 -4.13 -9.08
CA SER A 6 -10.16 -5.09 -8.75
C SER A 6 -10.08 -5.42 -7.26
N HIS A 7 -10.86 -4.79 -6.41
CA HIS A 7 -10.83 -5.08 -4.98
C HIS A 7 -11.67 -6.30 -4.60
N ARG A 8 -11.31 -6.88 -3.45
CA ARG A 8 -12.10 -7.88 -2.73
C ARG A 8 -12.23 -7.44 -1.28
N ILE A 9 -13.25 -7.96 -0.62
CA ILE A 9 -13.59 -7.56 0.74
C ILE A 9 -13.45 -8.77 1.67
N VAL A 10 -12.60 -8.61 2.68
CA VAL A 10 -12.53 -9.53 3.82
C VAL A 10 -13.29 -8.89 4.97
N ARG A 11 -14.39 -9.50 5.38
CA ARG A 11 -15.18 -9.06 6.54
C ARG A 11 -14.68 -9.72 7.80
N ILE A 12 -14.43 -8.91 8.82
CA ILE A 12 -14.05 -9.34 10.17
C ILE A 12 -15.23 -9.03 11.07
N GLN A 13 -15.72 -10.04 11.82
CA GLN A 13 -16.88 -9.90 12.70
C GLN A 13 -16.66 -10.61 14.03
N GLY A 14 -17.10 -10.00 15.12
CA GLY A 14 -17.08 -10.57 16.48
C GLY A 14 -16.57 -9.57 17.50
N LYS A 15 -16.80 -9.89 18.77
CA LYS A 15 -16.56 -8.96 19.89
C LYS A 15 -15.11 -8.50 20.04
N ASP A 16 -14.14 -9.29 19.58
CA ASP A 16 -12.73 -8.98 19.68
C ASP A 16 -12.17 -8.41 18.36
N SER A 17 -13.04 -8.07 17.36
CA SER A 17 -12.60 -7.64 16.02
C SER A 17 -11.78 -6.36 16.04
N LEU A 18 -12.18 -5.38 16.85
CA LEU A 18 -11.44 -4.12 16.99
C LEU A 18 -10.05 -4.38 17.61
N GLU A 19 -9.97 -5.16 18.68
CA GLU A 19 -8.70 -5.45 19.35
C GLU A 19 -7.76 -6.27 18.46
N PHE A 20 -8.29 -7.27 17.78
CA PHE A 20 -7.56 -8.08 16.80
C PHE A 20 -6.93 -7.21 15.73
N LEU A 21 -7.75 -6.42 15.03
CA LEU A 21 -7.29 -5.58 13.93
C LEU A 21 -6.35 -4.47 14.40
N GLN A 22 -6.56 -3.94 15.59
CA GLN A 22 -5.68 -2.93 16.18
C GLN A 22 -4.25 -3.44 16.37
N GLY A 23 -4.06 -4.73 16.63
CA GLY A 23 -2.74 -5.38 16.71
C GLY A 23 -2.10 -5.73 15.37
N GLN A 24 -2.84 -5.66 14.25
CA GLN A 24 -2.35 -6.05 12.93
C GLN A 24 -2.16 -4.86 11.98
N LEU A 25 -2.99 -3.83 12.09
CA LEU A 25 -3.05 -2.71 11.16
C LEU A 25 -2.25 -1.51 11.65
N SER A 26 -1.69 -0.76 10.72
CA SER A 26 -0.79 0.36 11.00
C SER A 26 -1.47 1.62 11.53
N ASN A 27 -2.78 1.79 11.28
CA ASN A 27 -3.52 2.98 11.69
C ASN A 27 -4.46 2.69 12.87
N ASP A 28 -4.94 3.74 13.55
CA ASP A 28 -5.81 3.61 14.71
C ASP A 28 -7.28 3.47 14.31
N LEU A 29 -7.81 2.25 14.42
CA LEU A 29 -9.20 1.95 14.10
C LEU A 29 -10.21 2.55 15.08
N LYS A 30 -9.78 2.95 16.28
CA LYS A 30 -10.64 3.62 17.25
C LYS A 30 -11.04 5.01 16.75
N SER A 31 -10.19 5.66 15.98
CA SER A 31 -10.44 6.97 15.37
C SER A 31 -11.19 6.91 14.05
N THR A 32 -11.44 5.71 13.49
CA THR A 32 -12.13 5.54 12.20
C THR A 32 -13.57 6.06 12.28
N LYS A 33 -13.91 6.97 11.35
CA LYS A 33 -15.25 7.54 11.23
C LYS A 33 -16.15 6.62 10.41
N LYS A 34 -17.46 6.65 10.69
CA LYS A 34 -18.46 5.99 9.84
C LYS A 34 -18.44 6.59 8.43
N GLU A 35 -18.74 5.77 7.43
CA GLU A 35 -18.81 6.17 6.01
C GLU A 35 -17.49 6.74 5.46
N TYR A 36 -16.38 6.42 6.10
CA TYR A 36 -15.04 6.80 5.67
C TYR A 36 -14.17 5.57 5.50
N LEU A 37 -13.46 5.49 4.38
CA LEU A 37 -12.47 4.43 4.14
C LEU A 37 -11.13 4.87 4.71
N GLN A 38 -10.79 4.36 5.88
CA GLN A 38 -9.50 4.62 6.50
C GLN A 38 -8.42 3.76 5.82
N LYS A 39 -7.33 4.38 5.40
CA LYS A 39 -6.17 3.68 4.86
C LYS A 39 -5.35 3.05 5.98
N ASN A 40 -4.95 1.81 5.79
CA ASN A 40 -4.13 1.04 6.70
C ASN A 40 -3.13 0.16 5.94
N ALA A 41 -1.99 -0.13 6.51
CA ALA A 41 -1.07 -1.14 6.00
C ALA A 41 -1.05 -2.36 6.94
N ILE A 42 -0.96 -3.57 6.34
CA ILE A 42 -0.47 -4.75 7.03
C ILE A 42 1.00 -4.91 6.66
N CYS A 43 1.84 -5.08 7.67
CA CYS A 43 3.27 -5.30 7.49
C CYS A 43 3.71 -6.65 8.06
N ASN A 44 4.81 -7.18 7.51
CA ASN A 44 5.48 -8.30 8.14
C ASN A 44 6.41 -7.82 9.28
N ILE A 45 6.99 -8.77 10.02
CA ILE A 45 7.90 -8.47 11.16
C ILE A 45 9.16 -7.69 10.77
N LYS A 46 9.52 -7.67 9.48
CA LYS A 46 10.64 -6.89 8.94
C LYS A 46 10.22 -5.47 8.53
N GLY A 47 8.97 -5.07 8.79
CA GLY A 47 8.41 -3.77 8.42
C GLY A 47 8.14 -3.61 6.92
N ARG A 48 8.07 -4.71 6.14
CA ARG A 48 7.69 -4.67 4.73
C ARG A 48 6.17 -4.76 4.60
N ILE A 49 5.61 -3.97 3.67
CA ILE A 49 4.16 -3.93 3.44
C ILE A 49 3.71 -5.20 2.74
N ILE A 50 2.76 -5.92 3.34
CA ILE A 50 2.07 -7.06 2.72
C ILE A 50 0.92 -6.55 1.86
N ALA A 51 0.11 -5.63 2.41
CA ALA A 51 -1.04 -5.05 1.73
C ALA A 51 -1.33 -3.62 2.21
N LEU A 52 -1.83 -2.78 1.32
CA LEU A 52 -2.60 -1.58 1.67
C LEU A 52 -4.07 -1.98 1.75
N LEU A 53 -4.75 -1.56 2.81
CA LEU A 53 -6.15 -1.82 3.06
C LEU A 53 -6.94 -0.51 3.13
N TRP A 54 -8.12 -0.51 2.53
CA TRP A 54 -9.15 0.50 2.75
C TRP A 54 -10.17 -0.08 3.73
N VAL A 55 -10.19 0.44 4.95
CA VAL A 55 -10.97 -0.13 6.06
C VAL A 55 -12.25 0.67 6.27
N ASN A 56 -13.39 -0.01 6.13
CA ASN A 56 -14.69 0.51 6.52
C ASN A 56 -15.09 -0.06 7.88
N LYS A 57 -15.27 0.80 8.86
CA LYS A 57 -15.80 0.44 10.16
C LYS A 57 -17.33 0.47 10.12
N ILE A 58 -17.96 -0.71 10.14
CA ILE A 58 -19.43 -0.85 10.23
C ILE A 58 -19.89 -0.54 11.67
N ASN A 59 -19.21 -1.15 12.65
CA ASN A 59 -19.32 -0.89 14.08
C ASN A 59 -18.06 -1.44 14.78
N ASP A 60 -18.01 -1.44 16.12
CA ASP A 60 -16.82 -1.91 16.87
C ASP A 60 -16.58 -3.42 16.76
N GLU A 61 -17.58 -4.18 16.36
CA GLU A 61 -17.51 -5.62 16.17
C GLU A 61 -17.50 -6.06 14.70
N SER A 62 -17.53 -5.11 13.73
CA SER A 62 -17.60 -5.46 12.31
C SER A 62 -16.86 -4.47 11.42
N PHE A 63 -15.95 -4.99 10.61
CA PHE A 63 -15.08 -4.24 9.69
C PHE A 63 -15.01 -4.90 8.34
N ASP A 64 -15.07 -4.10 7.26
CA ASP A 64 -14.73 -4.52 5.91
C ASP A 64 -13.30 -4.08 5.59
N LEU A 65 -12.45 -5.03 5.27
CA LEU A 65 -11.09 -4.81 4.79
C LEU A 65 -11.09 -4.97 3.28
N ILE A 66 -10.91 -3.88 2.57
CA ILE A 66 -10.93 -3.82 1.11
C ILE A 66 -9.49 -3.84 0.63
N VAL A 67 -9.16 -4.78 -0.24
CA VAL A 67 -7.80 -5.07 -0.67
C VAL A 67 -7.76 -5.47 -2.14
N ASP A 68 -6.64 -5.25 -2.80
CA ASP A 68 -6.42 -5.72 -4.18
C ASP A 68 -6.60 -7.25 -4.28
N SER A 69 -7.34 -7.69 -5.30
CA SER A 69 -7.72 -9.10 -5.48
C SER A 69 -6.52 -10.02 -5.65
N SER A 70 -5.41 -9.53 -6.22
CA SER A 70 -4.20 -10.33 -6.46
C SER A 70 -3.46 -10.75 -5.19
N ILE A 71 -3.74 -10.09 -4.06
CA ILE A 71 -3.12 -10.37 -2.75
C ILE A 71 -4.14 -10.67 -1.64
N VAL A 72 -5.43 -10.83 -1.98
CA VAL A 72 -6.47 -11.08 -0.98
C VAL A 72 -6.22 -12.36 -0.19
N GLU A 73 -5.83 -13.43 -0.85
CA GLU A 73 -5.55 -14.71 -0.19
C GLU A 73 -4.33 -14.60 0.75
N LYS A 74 -3.27 -13.94 0.30
CA LYS A 74 -2.08 -13.69 1.13
C LYS A 74 -2.43 -12.86 2.37
N THR A 75 -3.26 -11.83 2.19
CA THR A 75 -3.76 -10.98 3.28
C THR A 75 -4.61 -11.78 4.27
N PHE A 76 -5.54 -12.58 3.74
CA PHE A 76 -6.41 -13.44 4.53
C PHE A 76 -5.60 -14.44 5.37
N GLU A 77 -4.68 -15.19 4.75
CA GLU A 77 -3.84 -16.16 5.48
C GLU A 77 -2.89 -15.49 6.48
N THR A 78 -2.42 -14.27 6.19
CA THR A 78 -1.62 -13.49 7.14
C THR A 78 -2.43 -13.15 8.40
N LEU A 79 -3.64 -12.62 8.24
CA LEU A 79 -4.51 -12.28 9.36
C LEU A 79 -4.97 -13.51 10.13
N LYS A 80 -5.26 -14.62 9.45
CA LYS A 80 -5.72 -15.88 10.03
C LYS A 80 -4.74 -16.44 11.06
N LYS A 81 -3.44 -16.27 10.87
CA LYS A 81 -2.40 -16.72 11.82
C LYS A 81 -2.56 -16.10 13.21
N TYR A 82 -2.99 -14.84 13.28
CA TYR A 82 -3.15 -14.09 14.53
C TYR A 82 -4.56 -14.16 15.08
N LYS A 83 -5.56 -14.42 14.23
CA LYS A 83 -6.98 -14.48 14.58
C LYS A 83 -7.28 -15.54 15.64
N VAL A 84 -6.48 -16.61 15.74
CA VAL A 84 -6.69 -17.75 16.66
C VAL A 84 -6.79 -17.35 18.14
N PHE A 85 -6.29 -16.16 18.49
CA PHE A 85 -6.34 -15.65 19.86
C PHE A 85 -7.57 -14.78 20.16
N TYR A 86 -8.44 -14.56 19.17
CA TYR A 86 -9.54 -13.60 19.25
C TYR A 86 -10.89 -14.24 18.87
N LYS A 87 -11.94 -13.82 19.56
CA LYS A 87 -13.33 -14.22 19.27
C LYS A 87 -13.89 -13.34 18.12
N SER A 88 -13.37 -13.58 16.94
CA SER A 88 -13.79 -12.92 15.71
C SER A 88 -13.82 -13.93 14.56
N ASP A 89 -14.66 -13.71 13.58
CA ASP A 89 -14.72 -14.49 12.34
C ASP A 89 -14.21 -13.69 11.16
N MET A 90 -13.67 -14.40 10.19
CA MET A 90 -13.13 -13.81 8.95
C MET A 90 -13.80 -14.48 7.76
N VAL A 91 -14.37 -13.68 6.88
CA VAL A 91 -15.07 -14.16 5.68
C VAL A 91 -14.65 -13.35 4.48
N LEU A 92 -14.20 -14.02 3.42
CA LEU A 92 -14.05 -13.40 2.10
C LEU A 92 -15.44 -13.30 1.46
N LEU A 93 -15.90 -12.08 1.22
CA LEU A 93 -17.21 -11.85 0.63
C LEU A 93 -17.19 -12.26 -0.85
N LYS A 94 -18.27 -12.92 -1.30
CA LYS A 94 -18.44 -13.31 -2.70
C LYS A 94 -18.87 -12.12 -3.55
N ASP A 95 -19.77 -11.29 -3.00
CA ASP A 95 -20.36 -10.13 -3.66
C ASP A 95 -20.06 -8.87 -2.86
N GLU A 96 -19.94 -7.74 -3.55
CA GLU A 96 -19.75 -6.44 -2.92
C GLU A 96 -21.07 -5.96 -2.29
N PRO A 97 -21.03 -5.50 -1.02
CA PRO A 97 -22.20 -4.91 -0.38
C PRO A 97 -22.68 -3.65 -1.13
N LYS A 98 -24.00 -3.42 -1.15
CA LYS A 98 -24.66 -2.31 -1.89
C LYS A 98 -24.23 -0.90 -1.47
N ASN A 99 -23.55 -0.75 -0.34
CA ASN A 99 -23.05 0.52 0.15
C ASN A 99 -21.73 0.98 -0.50
N TYR A 100 -21.15 0.15 -1.38
CA TYR A 100 -19.97 0.52 -2.16
C TYR A 100 -20.36 0.87 -3.59
N ASN A 101 -19.74 1.94 -4.10
CA ASN A 101 -19.81 2.33 -5.51
C ASN A 101 -18.54 1.81 -6.20
N ILE A 102 -18.72 0.96 -7.20
CA ILE A 102 -17.63 0.29 -7.88
C ILE A 102 -17.12 1.15 -9.03
N LEU A 103 -15.87 1.58 -8.93
CA LEU A 103 -15.16 2.28 -10.00
C LEU A 103 -14.41 1.27 -10.87
N LYS A 104 -14.19 1.61 -12.13
CA LYS A 104 -13.26 0.86 -12.98
C LYS A 104 -11.85 0.90 -12.37
N THR A 105 -11.13 -0.20 -12.51
CA THR A 105 -9.77 -0.33 -11.96
C THR A 105 -8.84 0.79 -12.45
N GLU A 106 -8.95 1.15 -13.74
CA GLU A 106 -8.14 2.20 -14.35
C GLU A 106 -8.40 3.56 -13.70
N ASP A 107 -9.67 3.96 -13.56
CA ASP A 107 -10.06 5.24 -12.96
C ASP A 107 -9.62 5.32 -11.49
N TRP A 108 -9.79 4.22 -10.74
CA TRP A 108 -9.35 4.12 -9.35
C TRP A 108 -7.83 4.29 -9.24
N LYS A 109 -7.07 3.56 -10.05
CA LYS A 109 -5.61 3.55 -10.01
C LYS A 109 -5.02 4.90 -10.42
N ILE A 110 -5.60 5.55 -11.44
CA ILE A 110 -5.23 6.92 -11.83
C ILE A 110 -5.39 7.89 -10.65
N ASN A 111 -6.51 7.81 -9.92
CA ASN A 111 -6.74 8.65 -8.76
C ASN A 111 -5.73 8.38 -7.64
N CYS A 112 -5.48 7.11 -7.32
CA CYS A 112 -4.47 6.73 -6.32
C CYS A 112 -3.08 7.28 -6.69
N ILE A 113 -2.63 7.12 -7.93
CA ILE A 113 -1.34 7.64 -8.38
C ILE A 113 -1.27 9.17 -8.26
N LYS A 114 -2.32 9.89 -8.68
CA LYS A 114 -2.38 11.36 -8.56
C LYS A 114 -2.32 11.85 -7.12
N ASP A 115 -2.90 11.07 -6.19
CA ASP A 115 -2.88 11.35 -4.75
C ASP A 115 -1.59 10.84 -4.07
N GLY A 116 -0.64 10.28 -4.82
CA GLY A 116 0.60 9.70 -4.29
C GLY A 116 0.39 8.39 -3.51
N ILE A 117 -0.75 7.75 -3.66
CA ILE A 117 -1.09 6.51 -2.96
C ILE A 117 -0.66 5.32 -3.82
N CYS A 118 0.35 4.59 -3.36
CA CYS A 118 0.78 3.34 -3.97
C CYS A 118 -0.03 2.18 -3.38
N GLU A 119 -0.93 1.58 -4.14
CA GLU A 119 -1.55 0.31 -3.76
C GLU A 119 -0.56 -0.84 -3.94
N ILE A 120 -0.72 -1.85 -3.11
CA ILE A 120 0.13 -3.06 -3.13
C ILE A 120 -0.63 -4.19 -3.82
N ASN A 121 0.05 -4.87 -4.71
CA ASN A 121 -0.46 -6.04 -5.45
C ASN A 121 0.55 -7.20 -5.41
N SER A 122 0.30 -8.27 -6.17
CA SER A 122 1.15 -9.45 -6.20
C SER A 122 2.60 -9.18 -6.62
N SER A 123 2.84 -8.17 -7.46
CA SER A 123 4.18 -7.80 -7.92
C SER A 123 4.96 -6.94 -6.92
N THR A 124 4.27 -6.27 -6.00
CA THR A 124 4.88 -5.28 -5.08
C THR A 124 4.78 -5.64 -3.60
N THR A 125 4.02 -6.71 -3.25
CA THR A 125 3.91 -7.19 -1.87
C THR A 125 5.29 -7.56 -1.27
N GLU A 126 5.55 -7.11 -0.05
CA GLU A 126 6.80 -7.30 0.72
C GLU A 126 8.08 -6.69 0.08
N ILE A 127 7.94 -5.86 -0.96
CA ILE A 127 9.08 -5.15 -1.56
C ILE A 127 9.40 -3.88 -0.79
N PHE A 128 8.40 -3.06 -0.48
CA PHE A 128 8.57 -1.73 0.08
C PHE A 128 8.30 -1.69 1.59
N THR A 129 8.94 -0.75 2.27
CA THR A 129 8.53 -0.32 3.61
C THR A 129 7.52 0.82 3.49
N PRO A 130 6.74 1.12 4.54
CA PRO A 130 5.85 2.27 4.54
C PRO A 130 6.54 3.61 4.24
N HIS A 131 7.79 3.77 4.69
CA HIS A 131 8.57 4.98 4.43
C HIS A 131 9.01 5.12 2.97
N ASP A 132 9.26 3.99 2.30
CA ASP A 132 9.61 3.98 0.88
C ASP A 132 8.48 4.53 0.01
N LEU A 133 7.23 4.34 0.45
CA LEU A 133 6.01 4.77 -0.25
C LEU A 133 5.36 6.03 0.35
N GLY A 134 6.04 6.73 1.27
CA GLY A 134 5.51 7.96 1.85
C GLY A 134 4.27 7.79 2.74
N TYR A 135 3.95 6.57 3.18
CA TYR A 135 2.72 6.28 3.94
C TYR A 135 2.59 7.03 5.26
N GLN A 136 3.72 7.46 5.85
CA GLN A 136 3.73 8.31 7.04
C GLN A 136 3.15 9.71 6.76
N ASN A 137 3.28 10.22 5.54
CA ASN A 137 2.77 11.53 5.12
C ASN A 137 1.29 11.48 4.69
N LEU A 138 0.80 10.27 4.38
CA LEU A 138 -0.57 10.01 3.90
C LEU A 138 -1.52 9.56 5.01
N GLU A 139 -1.11 9.68 6.28
CA GLU A 139 -1.88 9.24 7.45
C GLU A 139 -2.30 7.76 7.38
N ILE A 140 -1.47 6.91 6.76
CA ILE A 140 -1.69 5.47 6.69
C ILE A 140 -1.11 4.76 7.92
N ILE A 141 -0.18 5.43 8.61
CA ILE A 141 0.45 4.94 9.84
C ILE A 141 0.15 5.91 10.97
N ASN A 142 -0.27 5.37 12.09
CA ASN A 142 -0.36 6.11 13.34
C ASN A 142 0.75 5.66 14.29
N PHE A 143 1.70 6.55 14.59
CA PHE A 143 2.84 6.25 15.46
C PHE A 143 2.50 6.33 16.95
N GLU A 144 1.35 6.92 17.31
CA GLU A 144 0.90 7.12 18.68
C GLU A 144 -0.06 6.01 19.16
N LYS A 145 -0.54 5.18 18.24
CA LYS A 145 -1.37 4.02 18.60
C LYS A 145 -0.56 2.94 19.32
N GLY A 146 -1.25 1.98 19.92
CA GLY A 146 -0.64 0.76 20.49
C GLY A 146 0.10 -0.09 19.45
N CYS A 147 0.82 -1.11 19.92
CA CYS A 147 1.67 -1.97 19.08
C CYS A 147 0.90 -2.66 17.95
N PHE A 148 1.56 -2.80 16.81
CA PHE A 148 1.10 -3.59 15.67
C PHE A 148 2.27 -4.32 15.01
N THR A 149 1.98 -5.32 14.20
CA THR A 149 3.00 -6.16 13.55
C THR A 149 3.95 -5.33 12.68
N GLY A 150 5.26 -5.43 12.92
CA GLY A 150 6.30 -4.69 12.19
C GLY A 150 6.59 -3.28 12.71
N GLN A 151 5.83 -2.78 13.70
CA GLN A 151 5.95 -1.41 14.22
C GLN A 151 7.37 -1.05 14.67
N GLU A 152 8.09 -1.96 15.31
CA GLU A 152 9.44 -1.66 15.84
C GLU A 152 10.38 -1.16 14.75
N VAL A 153 10.41 -1.87 13.59
CA VAL A 153 11.25 -1.48 12.45
C VAL A 153 10.76 -0.16 11.85
N ILE A 154 9.44 -0.01 11.68
CA ILE A 154 8.81 1.17 11.09
C ILE A 154 9.05 2.41 11.96
N ALA A 155 8.83 2.31 13.27
CA ALA A 155 9.07 3.41 14.21
C ALA A 155 10.56 3.77 14.30
N ARG A 156 11.46 2.78 14.28
CA ARG A 156 12.90 3.04 14.24
C ARG A 156 13.32 3.82 13.00
N MET A 157 12.74 3.51 11.85
CA MET A 157 12.97 4.27 10.61
C MET A 157 12.46 5.70 10.75
N HIS A 158 11.28 5.90 11.33
CA HIS A 158 10.67 7.21 11.51
C HIS A 158 11.49 8.13 12.42
N TYR A 159 11.89 7.63 13.60
CA TYR A 159 12.54 8.46 14.63
C TYR A 159 14.06 8.54 14.53
N ARG A 160 14.74 7.58 13.88
CA ARG A 160 16.20 7.45 13.94
C ARG A 160 16.90 7.43 12.60
N ALA A 161 16.19 7.26 11.50
CA ALA A 161 16.80 7.18 10.18
C ALA A 161 16.57 8.46 9.35
N LYS A 162 17.61 8.91 8.63
CA LYS A 162 17.37 9.79 7.47
C LYS A 162 16.80 8.92 6.36
N LEU A 163 15.65 9.29 5.82
CA LEU A 163 15.07 8.61 4.69
C LEU A 163 16.05 8.67 3.52
N LYS A 164 16.39 7.49 3.01
CA LYS A 164 17.37 7.33 1.91
C LYS A 164 16.69 7.16 0.55
N SER A 165 15.39 7.40 0.51
CA SER A 165 14.57 7.19 -0.67
C SER A 165 13.40 8.16 -0.69
N SER A 166 12.85 8.36 -1.88
CA SER A 166 11.67 9.19 -2.10
C SER A 166 10.77 8.54 -3.15
N LEU A 167 9.48 8.83 -3.06
CA LEU A 167 8.49 8.44 -4.05
C LEU A 167 8.22 9.61 -4.99
N TYR A 168 8.11 9.32 -6.28
CA TYR A 168 7.86 10.31 -7.32
C TYR A 168 6.68 9.88 -8.18
N ILE A 169 5.88 10.85 -8.60
CA ILE A 169 4.93 10.69 -9.71
C ILE A 169 5.71 10.94 -10.99
N ILE A 170 5.55 10.05 -11.96
CA ILE A 170 6.09 10.19 -13.31
C ILE A 170 4.95 10.15 -14.34
N SER A 171 5.06 10.96 -15.38
CA SER A 171 4.19 10.87 -16.56
C SER A 171 5.10 10.80 -17.79
N SER A 172 5.19 9.62 -18.38
CA SER A 172 6.10 9.35 -19.51
C SER A 172 5.64 8.13 -20.28
N VAL A 173 5.74 8.18 -21.61
CA VAL A 173 5.49 7.03 -22.49
C VAL A 173 6.44 5.87 -22.18
N SER A 174 7.68 6.17 -21.74
CA SER A 174 8.67 5.15 -21.42
C SER A 174 8.29 4.25 -20.22
N ILE A 175 7.34 4.68 -19.35
CA ILE A 175 6.85 3.81 -18.26
C ILE A 175 5.83 2.77 -18.74
N GLU A 176 5.30 2.89 -19.96
CA GLU A 176 4.26 1.99 -20.46
C GLU A 176 4.77 0.56 -20.68
N SER A 177 6.05 0.41 -21.06
CA SER A 177 6.68 -0.88 -21.36
C SER A 177 7.16 -1.68 -20.14
N ILE A 178 7.24 -1.06 -18.96
CA ILE A 178 7.74 -1.69 -17.74
C ILE A 178 6.61 -2.10 -16.79
N ASN A 179 6.90 -3.01 -15.85
CA ASN A 179 5.93 -3.55 -14.91
C ASN A 179 6.14 -3.01 -13.50
N GLU A 180 5.10 -3.09 -12.69
CA GLU A 180 5.19 -2.83 -11.25
C GLU A 180 6.12 -3.85 -10.58
N GLY A 181 7.02 -3.36 -9.74
CA GLY A 181 8.07 -4.15 -9.11
C GLY A 181 9.39 -4.18 -9.88
N ASP A 182 9.42 -3.80 -11.17
CA ASP A 182 10.65 -3.78 -11.96
C ASP A 182 11.66 -2.77 -11.42
N ASN A 183 12.94 -3.06 -11.63
CA ASN A 183 14.03 -2.21 -11.21
C ASN A 183 14.19 -1.00 -12.15
N ILE A 184 14.67 0.09 -11.57
CA ILE A 184 15.12 1.28 -12.28
C ILE A 184 16.63 1.37 -12.09
N TYR A 185 17.35 1.67 -13.16
CA TYR A 185 18.80 1.67 -13.23
C TYR A 185 19.35 3.07 -13.53
N ASP A 186 20.58 3.34 -13.08
CA ASP A 186 21.38 4.48 -13.52
C ASP A 186 22.17 4.16 -14.81
N GLU A 187 22.93 5.13 -15.31
CA GLU A 187 23.83 5.01 -16.45
C GLU A 187 24.92 3.93 -16.32
N ASN A 188 25.22 3.51 -15.07
CA ASN A 188 26.20 2.47 -14.77
C ASN A 188 25.52 1.09 -14.55
N GLN A 189 24.27 0.93 -14.91
CA GLN A 189 23.45 -0.27 -14.70
C GLN A 189 23.28 -0.67 -13.23
N LYS A 190 23.42 0.27 -12.30
CA LYS A 190 23.16 0.05 -10.89
C LYS A 190 21.68 0.28 -10.58
N VAL A 191 21.07 -0.60 -9.78
CA VAL A 191 19.68 -0.46 -9.33
C VAL A 191 19.56 0.73 -8.37
N VAL A 192 18.90 1.79 -8.82
CA VAL A 192 18.66 3.03 -8.07
C VAL A 192 17.21 3.19 -7.63
N GLY A 193 16.30 2.38 -8.15
CA GLY A 193 14.87 2.48 -7.82
C GLY A 193 14.05 1.29 -8.26
N LYS A 194 12.73 1.46 -8.16
CA LYS A 194 11.71 0.49 -8.61
C LYS A 194 10.44 1.20 -9.05
N VAL A 195 9.71 0.60 -9.97
CA VAL A 195 8.33 0.98 -10.29
C VAL A 195 7.42 0.49 -9.17
N ALA A 196 6.77 1.41 -8.48
CA ALA A 196 5.92 1.09 -7.34
C ALA A 196 4.46 0.87 -7.75
N SER A 197 3.93 1.70 -8.67
CA SER A 197 2.59 1.55 -9.25
C SER A 197 2.55 2.22 -10.61
N LYS A 198 1.74 1.72 -11.56
CA LYS A 198 1.58 2.36 -12.87
C LYS A 198 0.24 2.03 -13.53
N ILE A 199 -0.19 2.93 -14.42
CA ILE A 199 -1.29 2.71 -15.36
C ILE A 199 -1.06 3.56 -16.61
N GLY A 200 -0.97 2.93 -17.80
CA GLY A 200 -0.59 3.63 -19.04
C GLY A 200 0.73 4.40 -18.86
N GLU A 201 0.72 5.67 -19.19
CA GLU A 201 1.87 6.57 -19.15
C GLU A 201 2.14 7.22 -17.79
N ILE A 202 1.32 6.94 -16.76
CA ILE A 202 1.53 7.52 -15.42
C ILE A 202 1.91 6.45 -14.40
N GLY A 203 2.74 6.82 -13.43
CA GLY A 203 3.14 5.89 -12.38
C GLY A 203 3.74 6.57 -11.15
N LEU A 204 3.97 5.73 -10.15
CA LEU A 204 4.75 6.03 -8.96
C LEU A 204 6.06 5.26 -9.05
N ILE A 205 7.17 5.96 -8.92
CA ILE A 205 8.50 5.36 -8.87
C ILE A 205 9.16 5.68 -7.54
N TYR A 206 9.74 4.65 -6.93
CA TYR A 206 10.58 4.74 -5.76
C TYR A 206 12.04 4.92 -6.20
N LEU A 207 12.73 5.94 -5.71
CA LEU A 207 14.14 6.19 -5.99
C LEU A 207 14.95 6.34 -4.70
N LYS A 208 16.17 5.81 -4.69
CA LYS A 208 17.14 6.00 -3.61
C LYS A 208 17.75 7.39 -3.71
N ASN A 209 17.74 8.15 -2.60
CA ASN A 209 18.26 9.53 -2.55
C ASN A 209 19.80 9.61 -2.66
N SER A 210 20.51 8.48 -2.46
CA SER A 210 21.97 8.42 -2.56
C SER A 210 22.50 8.44 -3.99
N ASP A 211 21.63 8.10 -4.94
CA ASP A 211 21.98 7.86 -6.33
C ASP A 211 21.24 8.87 -7.20
N LYS A 212 21.66 10.15 -7.13
CA LYS A 212 21.17 11.22 -8.01
C LYS A 212 21.78 11.04 -9.39
N SER A 213 21.29 10.09 -10.15
CA SER A 213 21.53 10.05 -11.59
C SER A 213 20.58 11.05 -12.26
N GLU A 214 21.10 11.83 -13.23
CA GLU A 214 20.27 12.71 -14.06
C GLU A 214 19.43 11.89 -15.04
N ASP A 215 19.89 10.68 -15.34
CA ASP A 215 19.27 9.77 -16.29
C ASP A 215 18.90 8.44 -15.62
N LEU A 216 17.70 7.96 -15.88
CA LEU A 216 17.19 6.69 -15.40
C LEU A 216 16.86 5.78 -16.59
N TYR A 217 17.03 4.48 -16.40
CA TYR A 217 16.87 3.46 -17.44
C TYR A 217 16.07 2.26 -16.93
N ASP A 218 15.39 1.58 -17.83
CA ASP A 218 14.80 0.27 -17.57
C ASP A 218 15.86 -0.85 -17.69
N GLU A 219 15.44 -2.10 -17.54
CA GLU A 219 16.32 -3.28 -17.65
C GLU A 219 16.86 -3.51 -19.07
N ASN A 220 16.21 -2.96 -20.11
CA ASN A 220 16.63 -3.06 -21.52
C ASN A 220 17.61 -1.96 -21.90
N GLY A 221 17.83 -0.98 -21.01
CA GLY A 221 18.65 0.21 -21.28
C GLY A 221 17.88 1.33 -21.96
N ASP A 222 16.54 1.28 -22.02
CA ASP A 222 15.72 2.34 -22.52
C ASP A 222 15.60 3.46 -21.49
N LYS A 223 15.89 4.69 -21.92
CA LYS A 223 15.93 5.86 -21.04
C LYS A 223 14.54 6.37 -20.70
N PHE A 224 14.32 6.69 -19.42
CA PHE A 224 13.10 7.37 -18.99
C PHE A 224 13.13 8.85 -19.33
N ASP A 225 12.00 9.35 -19.82
CA ASP A 225 11.76 10.79 -19.87
C ASP A 225 11.31 11.29 -18.49
N LEU A 226 12.14 12.09 -17.85
CA LEU A 226 11.94 12.62 -16.50
C LEU A 226 11.35 14.05 -16.50
N THR A 227 10.92 14.56 -17.62
CA THR A 227 10.43 15.96 -17.79
C THR A 227 9.29 16.27 -16.82
N ASN A 228 8.45 15.26 -16.50
CA ASN A 228 7.28 15.38 -15.64
C ASN A 228 7.44 14.59 -14.33
N LEU A 229 8.66 14.52 -13.79
CA LEU A 229 8.92 13.88 -12.49
C LEU A 229 8.58 14.84 -11.34
N LYS A 230 7.69 14.42 -10.45
CA LYS A 230 7.25 15.21 -9.30
C LYS A 230 7.37 14.42 -8.01
N LEU A 231 8.00 15.01 -6.99
CA LEU A 231 8.06 14.43 -5.63
C LEU A 231 6.65 14.35 -5.01
N VAL A 232 6.34 13.22 -4.36
CA VAL A 232 5.10 12.98 -3.61
C VAL A 232 5.17 13.59 -2.23
#